data_c14679286ae45af715057e4129405bea
#
_entry.id   c14679286ae45af715057e4129405bea
#
_cell.length_a   1.000
_cell.length_b   1.000
_cell.length_c   1.000
_cell.angle_alpha   90.00
_cell.angle_beta   90.00
_cell.angle_gamma   90.00
#
_symmetry.space_group_name_H-M   'P 1'
#
loop_
_entity.id
_entity.type
_entity.pdbx_description
1 polymer ?
#
loop_
_entity_poly.entity_id
_entity_poly.type
_entity_poly.pdbx_seq_one_letter_code
_entity_poly.pdbx_strand_id
1 'polypeptide(L)' 'MNQDLPPAIDACLDLVKDLLHPEVFGHSVPAEVKTRAFVVKTMLERLKARMETNT' A
#
# COMPACT_ATOMS: atom_id res chain seq x y z
N MET A 1 -16.19 6.91 -12.64
CA MET A 1 -16.00 6.66 -11.21
C MET A 1 -14.94 5.61 -10.93
N ASN A 2 -15.00 4.48 -11.63
CA ASN A 2 -14.00 3.43 -11.42
C ASN A 2 -12.64 3.77 -12.01
N GLN A 3 -12.57 4.80 -12.83
CA GLN A 3 -11.32 5.20 -13.47
C GLN A 3 -10.33 5.84 -12.51
N ASP A 4 -10.84 6.41 -11.41
CA ASP A 4 -9.99 7.05 -10.42
C ASP A 4 -9.47 6.07 -9.37
N LEU A 5 -10.07 4.90 -9.27
CA LEU A 5 -9.74 3.94 -8.23
C LEU A 5 -8.35 3.31 -8.41
N PRO A 6 -7.96 2.84 -9.61
CA PRO A 6 -6.62 2.28 -9.77
C PRO A 6 -5.49 3.27 -9.45
N PRO A 7 -5.55 4.54 -9.91
CA PRO A 7 -4.52 5.51 -9.51
C PRO A 7 -4.49 5.77 -8.01
N ALA A 8 -5.66 5.78 -7.35
CA ALA A 8 -5.73 5.97 -5.92
C ALA A 8 -5.09 4.80 -5.17
N ILE A 9 -5.33 3.58 -5.62
CA ILE A 9 -4.72 2.41 -5.02
C ILE A 9 -3.21 2.44 -5.19
N ASP A 10 -2.73 2.80 -6.37
CA ASP A 10 -1.29 2.92 -6.61
C ASP A 10 -0.65 3.98 -5.70
N ALA A 11 -1.31 5.11 -5.53
CA ALA A 11 -0.82 6.16 -4.65
C ALA A 11 -0.75 5.68 -3.20
N CYS A 12 -1.76 4.96 -2.74
CA CYS A 12 -1.77 4.40 -1.40
C CYS A 12 -0.66 3.36 -1.23
N LEU A 13 -0.45 2.52 -2.23
CA LEU A 13 0.63 1.53 -2.19
C LEU A 13 1.99 2.19 -2.10
N ASP A 14 2.20 3.25 -2.86
CA ASP A 14 3.47 3.99 -2.82
C ASP A 14 3.71 4.56 -1.43
N LEU A 15 2.69 5.14 -0.83
CA LEU A 15 2.80 5.68 0.51
C LEU A 15 3.15 4.61 1.53
N VAL A 16 2.48 3.46 1.45
CA VAL A 16 2.74 2.34 2.37
C VAL A 16 4.15 1.79 2.16
N LYS A 17 4.60 1.67 0.92
CA LYS A 17 5.96 1.22 0.63
C LYS A 17 6.99 2.17 1.22
N ASP A 18 6.75 3.47 1.14
CA ASP A 18 7.64 4.46 1.74
C ASP A 18 7.70 4.29 3.26
N LEU A 19 6.55 4.04 3.90
CA LEU A 19 6.51 3.79 5.33
C LEU A 19 7.31 2.57 5.75
N LEU A 20 7.32 1.55 4.89
CA LEU A 20 8.04 0.31 5.15
C LEU A 20 9.52 0.39 4.77
N HIS A 21 9.92 1.44 4.07
CA HIS A 21 11.27 1.56 3.58
C HIS A 21 12.23 1.93 4.72
N PRO A 22 13.22 1.09 5.02
CA PRO A 22 14.09 1.30 6.17
C PRO A 22 14.94 2.56 6.08
N GLU A 23 15.27 3.01 4.86
CA GLU A 23 16.09 4.20 4.68
C GLU A 23 15.34 5.48 4.98
N VAL A 24 14.02 5.47 4.81
CA VAL A 24 13.21 6.67 5.00
C VAL A 24 12.70 6.75 6.43
N PHE A 25 12.05 5.70 6.91
CA PHE A 25 11.37 5.71 8.19
C PHE A 25 11.82 4.60 9.13
N GLY A 26 12.85 3.86 8.77
CA GLY A 26 13.26 2.64 9.47
C GLY A 26 13.43 2.78 10.97
N HIS A 27 13.93 3.92 11.44
CA HIS A 27 14.20 4.13 12.85
C HIS A 27 13.11 4.92 13.56
N SER A 28 12.24 5.57 12.80
CA SER A 28 11.22 6.47 13.35
C SER A 28 9.86 5.81 13.50
N VAL A 29 9.62 4.72 12.76
CA VAL A 29 8.30 4.08 12.72
C VAL A 29 8.27 2.92 13.70
N PRO A 30 7.31 2.90 14.65
CA PRO A 30 7.16 1.77 15.57
C PRO A 30 6.88 0.47 14.84
N ALA A 31 7.28 -0.65 15.42
CA ALA A 31 7.08 -1.97 14.83
C ALA A 31 5.59 -2.27 14.59
N GLU A 32 4.73 -1.80 15.49
CA GLU A 32 3.28 -1.99 15.34
C GLU A 32 2.77 -1.32 14.08
N VAL A 33 3.23 -0.10 13.81
CA VAL A 33 2.82 0.64 12.61
C VAL A 33 3.34 -0.06 11.35
N LYS A 34 4.56 -0.58 11.39
CA LYS A 34 5.11 -1.33 10.26
C LYS A 34 4.29 -2.57 9.96
N THR A 35 3.88 -3.30 10.99
CA THR A 35 3.05 -4.48 10.83
C THR A 35 1.72 -4.13 10.18
N ARG A 36 1.07 -3.07 10.65
CA ARG A 36 -0.19 -2.61 10.07
C ARG A 36 -0.01 -2.15 8.64
N ALA A 37 1.06 -1.45 8.35
CA ALA A 37 1.35 -0.99 7.00
C ALA A 37 1.55 -2.19 6.06
N PHE A 38 2.21 -3.23 6.52
CA PHE A 38 2.40 -4.45 5.73
C PHE A 38 1.06 -5.12 5.42
N VAL A 39 0.17 -5.19 6.40
CA VAL A 39 -1.17 -5.75 6.19
C VAL A 39 -1.94 -4.93 5.16
N VAL A 40 -1.92 -3.62 5.29
CA VAL A 40 -2.60 -2.73 4.35
C VAL A 40 -2.02 -2.89 2.95
N LYS A 41 -0.70 -2.96 2.83
CA LYS A 41 -0.04 -3.19 1.55
C LYS A 41 -0.55 -4.47 0.88
N THR A 42 -0.61 -5.56 1.64
CA THR A 42 -1.09 -6.85 1.12
C THR A 42 -2.53 -6.74 0.64
N MET A 43 -3.38 -6.09 1.41
CA MET A 43 -4.78 -5.92 1.04
C MET A 43 -4.93 -5.07 -0.23
N LEU A 44 -4.16 -4.01 -0.33
CA LEU A 44 -4.20 -3.15 -1.51
C LEU A 44 -3.72 -3.88 -2.76
N GLU A 45 -2.69 -4.71 -2.62
CA GLU A 45 -2.18 -5.49 -3.75
C GLU A 45 -3.22 -6.50 -4.22
N ARG A 46 -3.94 -7.13 -3.29
CA ARG A 46 -5.02 -8.05 -3.64
C ARG A 46 -6.15 -7.34 -4.33
N LEU A 47 -6.53 -6.18 -3.85
CA LEU A 47 -7.58 -5.39 -4.46
C LEU A 47 -7.20 -4.97 -5.87
N LYS A 48 -5.98 -4.51 -6.05
CA LYS A 48 -5.47 -4.12 -7.36
C LYS A 48 -5.50 -5.31 -8.33
N ALA A 49 -5.06 -6.48 -7.88
CA ALA A 49 -5.07 -7.68 -8.71
C ALA A 49 -6.48 -8.05 -9.14
N ARG A 50 -7.46 -7.94 -8.24
CA ARG A 50 -8.86 -8.19 -8.58
C ARG A 50 -9.36 -7.24 -9.65
N MET A 51 -9.03 -5.97 -9.51
CA MET A 51 -9.49 -4.96 -10.46
C MET A 51 -8.90 -5.19 -11.83
N GLU A 52 -7.63 -5.56 -11.89
CA GLU A 52 -6.98 -5.86 -13.16
C GLU A 52 -7.56 -7.11 -13.81
N THR A 53 -7.91 -8.10 -13.01
CA THR A 53 -8.46 -9.36 -13.51
C THR A 53 -9.89 -9.18 -14.02
N ASN A 54 -10.66 -8.30 -13.41
CA ASN A 54 -12.06 -8.09 -13.76
C ASN A 54 -12.27 -7.17 -14.97
N THR A 55 -11.22 -6.60 -15.48
CA THR A 55 -11.30 -5.84 -16.69
C THR A 55 -10.89 -6.67 -17.88
#